data_6da00a81b707f452d90f9685eedaacb3
#
_entry.id   6da00a81b707f452d90f9685eedaacb3
#
_cell.length_a   1.000
_cell.length_b   1.000
_cell.length_c   1.000
_cell.angle_alpha   90.00
_cell.angle_beta   90.00
_cell.angle_gamma   90.00
#
_symmetry.space_group_name_H-M   'P 1'
#
loop_
_entity.id
_entity.type
_entity.pdbx_description
1 polymer ?
#
loop_
_entity_poly.entity_id
_entity_poly.type
_entity_poly.pdbx_seq_one_letter_code
_entity_poly.pdbx_strand_id
1 'polypeptide(L)'
;MQSKAWGPRPIQGDSIELSRAKSLPKGNALVEANKTYNLAELVDLGLRSNPATRTAWEQARSAAAGLGIAESSWLPALNAKGNYNYAQQASGIFSFRGTTFQPYLELSWALFDVKRPAQIDQATQQLVAANYSFNRTHQKVAYDVQRAFFAYNAALAQVTAAEITVKQTHKNSESVEAQRVQGIATKPELLLALQDQAKAEYELQSARGKVADAQAELAESLGITPNIEVKTVAITDIPLPHSIEASADQLIDEALSQRPDLSARLAELRAKEAEIRKAEAGYWPKVSLGAKAGTTTFDYNYWSGPGTLQIPNSPYNNIDAHGSPILTTSSPDCIPISW
;
A
#
# COMPACT_ATOMS: atom_id res chain seq x y z
N MET A 1 -6.04 1.61 -29.68
CA MET A 1 -7.12 1.44 -28.69
C MET A 1 -6.54 1.74 -27.30
N GLN A 2 -6.86 2.89 -26.70
CA GLN A 2 -6.41 3.20 -25.35
C GLN A 2 -7.06 2.19 -24.39
N SER A 3 -6.26 1.33 -23.78
CA SER A 3 -6.71 0.47 -22.69
C SER A 3 -7.19 1.38 -21.55
N LYS A 4 -8.50 1.42 -21.31
CA LYS A 4 -9.07 2.08 -20.14
C LYS A 4 -8.36 1.53 -18.91
N ALA A 5 -7.55 2.37 -18.23
CA ALA A 5 -6.95 2.04 -16.96
C ALA A 5 -8.06 1.59 -16.00
N TRP A 6 -8.00 0.33 -15.57
CA TRP A 6 -8.91 -0.21 -14.57
C TRP A 6 -8.46 0.36 -13.23
N GLY A 7 -9.10 1.41 -12.75
CA GLY A 7 -8.80 2.06 -11.48
C GLY A 7 -10.05 2.19 -10.61
N PRO A 8 -9.89 2.37 -9.30
CA PRO A 8 -11.01 2.62 -8.39
C PRO A 8 -11.76 3.88 -8.83
N ARG A 9 -13.07 3.77 -8.92
CA ARG A 9 -13.92 4.94 -9.20
C ARG A 9 -13.76 5.96 -8.07
N PRO A 10 -13.77 7.28 -8.34
CA PRO A 10 -13.82 8.27 -7.28
C PRO A 10 -15.05 8.00 -6.40
N ILE A 11 -14.83 8.02 -5.10
CA ILE A 11 -15.88 7.78 -4.11
C ILE A 11 -16.81 9.00 -4.16
N GLN A 12 -17.94 8.89 -4.84
CA GLN A 12 -19.03 9.85 -4.71
C GLN A 12 -19.70 9.59 -3.35
N GLY A 13 -19.44 10.48 -2.40
CA GLY A 13 -20.36 10.87 -1.31
C GLY A 13 -20.96 9.82 -0.37
N ASP A 14 -20.63 8.55 -0.50
CA ASP A 14 -21.10 7.55 0.45
C ASP A 14 -20.27 7.64 1.74
N SER A 15 -20.97 7.89 2.84
CA SER A 15 -20.44 7.84 4.19
C SER A 15 -19.45 6.69 4.31
N ILE A 16 -18.22 7.03 4.69
CA ILE A 16 -17.19 6.04 5.02
C ILE A 16 -17.75 5.24 6.21
N GLU A 17 -18.55 4.23 5.92
CA GLU A 17 -18.62 3.11 6.82
C GLU A 17 -17.19 2.58 6.87
N LEU A 18 -16.52 2.85 7.98
CA LEU A 18 -15.40 2.06 8.47
C LEU A 18 -15.94 0.64 8.66
N SER A 19 -16.31 0.01 7.54
CA SER A 19 -16.58 -1.40 7.52
C SER A 19 -15.27 -2.00 8.04
N ARG A 20 -15.31 -2.48 9.28
CA ARG A 20 -14.31 -3.35 9.91
C ARG A 20 -13.54 -4.01 8.80
N ALA A 21 -12.23 -3.76 8.75
CA ALA A 21 -11.33 -4.42 7.82
C ALA A 21 -11.70 -5.91 7.90
N LYS A 22 -12.51 -6.36 6.97
CA LYS A 22 -12.84 -7.77 6.84
C LYS A 22 -11.49 -8.41 6.74
N SER A 23 -11.12 -9.15 7.78
CA SER A 23 -9.86 -9.88 7.79
C SER A 23 -9.72 -10.47 6.40
N LEU A 24 -8.63 -10.15 5.71
CA LEU A 24 -8.28 -10.77 4.45
C LEU A 24 -8.61 -12.25 4.57
N PRO A 25 -9.32 -12.86 3.62
CA PRO A 25 -9.31 -14.31 3.54
C PRO A 25 -7.82 -14.66 3.57
N LYS A 26 -7.41 -15.40 4.63
CA LYS A 26 -6.03 -15.88 4.69
C LYS A 26 -5.81 -16.56 3.35
N GLY A 27 -4.77 -16.20 2.59
CA GLY A 27 -4.52 -16.73 1.24
C GLY A 27 -4.64 -18.26 1.18
N ASN A 28 -4.38 -18.92 2.31
CA ASN A 28 -4.59 -20.35 2.53
C ASN A 28 -6.05 -20.83 2.37
N ALA A 29 -7.05 -19.99 2.56
CA ALA A 29 -8.46 -20.34 2.39
C ALA A 29 -8.90 -20.38 0.92
N LEU A 30 -8.07 -19.87 0.00
CA LEU A 30 -8.33 -19.86 -1.44
C LEU A 30 -7.72 -21.06 -2.17
N VAL A 31 -6.84 -21.82 -1.50
CA VAL A 31 -6.20 -23.02 -2.07
C VAL A 31 -6.98 -24.25 -1.64
N GLU A 32 -7.59 -24.95 -2.61
CA GLU A 32 -8.28 -26.22 -2.38
C GLU A 32 -7.27 -27.36 -2.25
N ALA A 33 -7.32 -28.08 -1.14
CA ALA A 33 -6.50 -29.26 -0.94
C ALA A 33 -6.81 -30.30 -2.03
N ASN A 34 -5.77 -30.83 -2.70
CA ASN A 34 -5.84 -31.84 -3.77
C ASN A 34 -6.28 -31.36 -5.18
N LYS A 35 -6.48 -30.05 -5.40
CA LYS A 35 -6.70 -29.55 -6.75
C LYS A 35 -5.36 -29.38 -7.47
N THR A 36 -5.31 -29.83 -8.74
CA THR A 36 -4.20 -29.58 -9.65
C THR A 36 -4.48 -28.27 -10.38
N TYR A 37 -3.58 -27.31 -10.27
CA TYR A 37 -3.73 -25.96 -10.82
C TYR A 37 -3.01 -25.83 -12.15
N ASN A 38 -3.67 -25.17 -13.12
CA ASN A 38 -3.01 -24.73 -14.33
C ASN A 38 -2.39 -23.32 -14.13
N LEU A 39 -1.58 -22.86 -15.10
CA LEU A 39 -0.90 -21.56 -15.03
C LEU A 39 -1.90 -20.41 -14.88
N ALA A 40 -3.00 -20.41 -15.63
CA ALA A 40 -3.98 -19.33 -15.61
C ALA A 40 -4.69 -19.23 -14.25
N GLU A 41 -5.03 -20.37 -13.64
CA GLU A 41 -5.63 -20.42 -12.30
C GLU A 41 -4.67 -19.93 -11.22
N LEU A 42 -3.37 -20.25 -11.33
CA LEU A 42 -2.35 -19.76 -10.40
C LEU A 42 -2.13 -18.27 -10.53
N VAL A 43 -2.13 -17.72 -11.73
CA VAL A 43 -2.05 -16.26 -11.95
C VAL A 43 -3.27 -15.56 -11.34
N ASP A 44 -4.50 -16.08 -11.55
CA ASP A 44 -5.70 -15.50 -10.93
C ASP A 44 -5.65 -15.60 -9.40
N LEU A 45 -5.21 -16.73 -8.86
CA LEU A 45 -5.00 -16.92 -7.43
C LEU A 45 -3.98 -15.90 -6.88
N GLY A 46 -2.82 -15.76 -7.52
CA GLY A 46 -1.78 -14.81 -7.13
C GLY A 46 -2.27 -13.37 -7.16
N LEU A 47 -3.00 -12.96 -8.20
CA LEU A 47 -3.58 -11.62 -8.28
C LEU A 47 -4.58 -11.32 -7.15
N ARG A 48 -5.30 -12.33 -6.66
CA ARG A 48 -6.29 -12.19 -5.58
C ARG A 48 -5.68 -12.27 -4.17
N SER A 49 -4.66 -13.09 -3.99
CA SER A 49 -4.10 -13.40 -2.67
C SER A 49 -2.83 -12.64 -2.33
N ASN A 50 -2.07 -12.19 -3.33
CA ASN A 50 -0.79 -11.53 -3.10
C ASN A 50 -0.98 -10.16 -2.41
N PRO A 51 -0.31 -9.92 -1.27
CA PRO A 51 -0.41 -8.65 -0.53
C PRO A 51 0.02 -7.42 -1.36
N ALA A 52 0.93 -7.60 -2.34
CA ALA A 52 1.40 -6.49 -3.17
C ALA A 52 0.28 -5.90 -4.04
N THR A 53 -0.60 -6.74 -4.62
CA THR A 53 -1.74 -6.26 -5.41
C THR A 53 -2.71 -5.47 -4.55
N ARG A 54 -2.97 -5.94 -3.33
CA ARG A 54 -3.84 -5.23 -2.40
C ARG A 54 -3.23 -3.91 -1.94
N THR A 55 -1.95 -3.90 -1.60
CA THR A 55 -1.26 -2.66 -1.21
C THR A 55 -1.34 -1.62 -2.33
N ALA A 56 -1.07 -2.02 -3.57
CA ALA A 56 -1.17 -1.12 -4.73
C ALA A 56 -2.61 -0.61 -4.96
N TRP A 57 -3.63 -1.46 -4.73
CA TRP A 57 -5.03 -1.07 -4.77
C TRP A 57 -5.38 -0.01 -3.71
N GLU A 58 -4.98 -0.24 -2.44
CA GLU A 58 -5.25 0.73 -1.37
C GLU A 58 -4.48 2.04 -1.57
N GLN A 59 -3.30 2.01 -2.19
CA GLN A 59 -2.57 3.21 -2.59
C GLN A 59 -3.33 4.01 -3.66
N ALA A 60 -3.86 3.34 -4.68
CA ALA A 60 -4.67 3.99 -5.70
C ALA A 60 -5.97 4.56 -5.11
N ARG A 61 -6.59 3.85 -4.17
CA ARG A 61 -7.77 4.32 -3.43
C ARG A 61 -7.44 5.52 -2.55
N SER A 62 -6.29 5.53 -1.90
CA SER A 62 -5.80 6.68 -1.12
C SER A 62 -5.59 7.91 -2.01
N ALA A 63 -5.02 7.74 -3.20
CA ALA A 63 -4.87 8.83 -4.16
C ALA A 63 -6.23 9.36 -4.65
N ALA A 64 -7.22 8.47 -4.87
CA ALA A 64 -8.58 8.88 -5.21
C ALA A 64 -9.25 9.70 -4.10
N ALA A 65 -9.06 9.30 -2.83
CA ALA A 65 -9.53 10.08 -1.69
C ALA A 65 -8.80 11.44 -1.61
N GLY A 66 -7.49 11.47 -1.93
CA GLY A 66 -6.72 12.72 -2.04
C GLY A 66 -7.29 13.69 -3.08
N LEU A 67 -7.74 13.18 -4.24
CA LEU A 67 -8.45 13.99 -5.23
C LEU A 67 -9.76 14.54 -4.66
N GLY A 68 -10.57 13.73 -3.98
CA GLY A 68 -11.80 14.17 -3.33
C GLY A 68 -11.55 15.28 -2.29
N ILE A 69 -10.43 15.18 -1.54
CA ILE A 69 -10.01 16.25 -0.61
C ILE A 69 -9.64 17.53 -1.38
N ALA A 70 -8.94 17.43 -2.51
CA ALA A 70 -8.61 18.60 -3.33
C ALA A 70 -9.87 19.25 -3.91
N GLU A 71 -10.82 18.46 -4.40
CA GLU A 71 -12.11 18.93 -4.92
C GLU A 71 -12.99 19.56 -3.83
N SER A 72 -12.93 19.06 -2.59
CA SER A 72 -13.68 19.63 -1.46
C SER A 72 -13.31 21.08 -1.15
N SER A 73 -12.16 21.55 -1.66
CA SER A 73 -11.75 22.98 -1.56
C SER A 73 -12.75 23.96 -2.21
N TRP A 74 -13.67 23.48 -3.06
CA TRP A 74 -14.77 24.29 -3.61
C TRP A 74 -15.91 24.50 -2.62
N LEU A 75 -16.01 23.68 -1.61
CA LEU A 75 -17.10 23.70 -0.63
C LEU A 75 -16.72 24.49 0.62
N PRO A 76 -17.69 25.09 1.32
CA PRO A 76 -17.44 25.66 2.63
C PRO A 76 -17.10 24.57 3.65
N ALA A 77 -16.12 24.83 4.50
CA ALA A 77 -15.74 23.96 5.61
C ALA A 77 -16.34 24.51 6.92
N LEU A 78 -17.10 23.67 7.61
CA LEU A 78 -17.64 23.96 8.94
C LEU A 78 -16.88 23.11 9.97
N ASN A 79 -16.24 23.79 10.92
CA ASN A 79 -15.46 23.15 11.97
C ASN A 79 -16.07 23.50 13.33
N ALA A 80 -16.24 22.50 14.20
CA ALA A 80 -16.53 22.70 15.61
C ALA A 80 -15.22 22.56 16.40
N LYS A 81 -14.88 23.58 17.18
CA LYS A 81 -13.67 23.62 17.99
C LYS A 81 -14.01 23.97 19.43
N GLY A 82 -13.24 23.43 20.37
CA GLY A 82 -13.35 23.77 21.78
C GLY A 82 -11.94 23.96 22.34
N ASN A 83 -11.67 25.12 22.90
CA ASN A 83 -10.45 25.40 23.62
C ASN A 83 -10.71 25.39 25.12
N TYR A 84 -9.93 24.59 25.85
CA TYR A 84 -9.91 24.59 27.29
C TYR A 84 -8.54 25.02 27.74
N ASN A 85 -8.49 26.12 28.51
CA ASN A 85 -7.23 26.67 29.04
C ASN A 85 -7.37 26.87 30.54
N TYR A 86 -6.43 26.30 31.29
CA TYR A 86 -6.25 26.57 32.70
C TYR A 86 -4.99 27.38 32.86
N ALA A 87 -5.13 28.56 33.43
CA ALA A 87 -4.01 29.46 33.71
C ALA A 87 -3.93 29.76 35.22
N GLN A 88 -2.73 29.64 35.76
CA GLN A 88 -2.41 30.14 37.07
C GLN A 88 -1.34 31.20 36.92
N GLN A 89 -1.64 32.43 37.29
CA GLN A 89 -0.70 33.52 37.26
C GLN A 89 -0.53 34.17 38.64
N ALA A 90 0.71 34.30 39.07
CA ALA A 90 1.07 35.02 40.28
C ALA A 90 1.73 36.34 39.83
N SER A 91 1.21 37.46 40.31
CA SER A 91 1.77 38.78 40.09
C SER A 91 1.87 39.50 41.44
N GLY A 92 3.09 39.58 42.02
CA GLY A 92 3.30 40.12 43.32
C GLY A 92 2.54 39.40 44.43
N ILE A 93 1.70 40.17 45.17
CA ILE A 93 0.85 39.68 46.26
C ILE A 93 -0.47 39.05 45.84
N PHE A 94 -0.76 39.07 44.51
CA PHE A 94 -2.01 38.53 43.94
C PHE A 94 -1.70 37.26 43.16
N SER A 95 -2.46 36.23 43.40
CA SER A 95 -2.51 35.07 42.50
C SER A 95 -3.94 34.82 42.04
N PHE A 96 -4.12 34.61 40.75
CA PHE A 96 -5.38 34.17 40.20
C PHE A 96 -5.24 32.88 39.48
N ARG A 97 -6.23 32.04 39.60
CA ARG A 97 -6.41 30.80 38.85
C ARG A 97 -7.68 30.96 38.04
N GLY A 98 -7.56 30.68 36.76
CA GLY A 98 -8.72 30.78 35.90
C GLY A 98 -8.78 29.65 34.90
N THR A 99 -9.99 29.20 34.67
CA THR A 99 -10.32 28.24 33.62
C THR A 99 -11.12 28.98 32.55
N THR A 100 -10.70 28.83 31.31
CA THR A 100 -11.42 29.39 30.17
C THR A 100 -11.85 28.24 29.26
N PHE A 101 -13.13 28.14 28.98
CA PHE A 101 -13.69 27.21 28.03
C PHE A 101 -14.36 27.97 26.88
N GLN A 102 -13.90 27.71 25.64
CA GLN A 102 -14.35 28.41 24.43
C GLN A 102 -14.77 27.42 23.36
N PRO A 103 -16.00 26.93 23.38
CA PRO A 103 -16.57 26.20 22.26
C PRO A 103 -17.01 27.18 21.17
N TYR A 104 -16.65 26.91 19.91
CA TYR A 104 -17.06 27.72 18.78
C TYR A 104 -17.23 26.90 17.50
N LEU A 105 -18.09 27.38 16.62
CA LEU A 105 -18.24 26.93 15.25
C LEU A 105 -17.52 27.92 14.34
N GLU A 106 -16.75 27.40 13.42
CA GLU A 106 -16.02 28.19 12.44
C GLU A 106 -16.39 27.72 11.03
N LEU A 107 -16.99 28.64 10.26
CA LEU A 107 -17.24 28.47 8.83
C LEU A 107 -16.09 29.14 8.07
N SER A 108 -15.48 28.42 7.15
CA SER A 108 -14.47 28.98 6.26
C SER A 108 -14.75 28.56 4.82
N TRP A 109 -14.72 29.52 3.91
CA TRP A 109 -14.96 29.29 2.50
C TRP A 109 -14.06 30.17 1.64
N ALA A 110 -13.23 29.55 0.80
CA ALA A 110 -12.46 30.27 -0.19
C ALA A 110 -13.33 30.55 -1.42
N LEU A 111 -13.78 31.79 -1.58
CA LEU A 111 -14.58 32.23 -2.71
C LEU A 111 -13.77 32.30 -3.99
N PHE A 112 -12.55 32.84 -3.92
CA PHE A 112 -11.62 32.95 -5.03
C PHE A 112 -10.23 32.50 -4.59
N ASP A 113 -9.67 31.51 -5.27
CA ASP A 113 -8.33 30.98 -5.03
C ASP A 113 -7.77 30.41 -6.33
N VAL A 114 -6.80 31.10 -6.93
CA VAL A 114 -6.14 30.71 -8.18
C VAL A 114 -5.33 29.42 -8.03
N LYS A 115 -4.96 29.04 -6.81
CA LYS A 115 -4.22 27.78 -6.53
C LYS A 115 -5.09 26.55 -6.72
N ARG A 116 -6.41 26.68 -6.54
CA ARG A 116 -7.35 25.55 -6.50
C ARG A 116 -7.35 24.69 -7.77
N PRO A 117 -7.46 25.23 -8.99
CA PRO A 117 -7.41 24.43 -10.21
C PRO A 117 -6.11 23.63 -10.32
N ALA A 118 -4.97 24.26 -10.03
CA ALA A 118 -3.66 23.62 -10.07
C ALA A 118 -3.52 22.52 -9.00
N GLN A 119 -4.12 22.71 -7.81
CA GLN A 119 -4.14 21.69 -6.75
C GLN A 119 -4.99 20.47 -7.13
N ILE A 120 -6.13 20.67 -7.78
CA ILE A 120 -6.99 19.60 -8.27
C ILE A 120 -6.29 18.86 -9.42
N ASP A 121 -5.66 19.58 -10.36
CA ASP A 121 -4.90 18.96 -11.43
C ASP A 121 -3.72 18.13 -10.89
N GLN A 122 -2.98 18.66 -9.91
CA GLN A 122 -1.93 17.91 -9.22
C GLN A 122 -2.47 16.59 -8.63
N ALA A 123 -3.58 16.64 -7.90
CA ALA A 123 -4.19 15.46 -7.28
C ALA A 123 -4.72 14.48 -8.34
N THR A 124 -5.25 14.99 -9.46
CA THR A 124 -5.70 14.18 -10.59
C THR A 124 -4.53 13.41 -11.21
N GLN A 125 -3.41 14.08 -11.47
CA GLN A 125 -2.23 13.42 -12.04
C GLN A 125 -1.61 12.41 -11.05
N GLN A 126 -1.66 12.67 -9.75
CA GLN A 126 -1.24 11.71 -8.72
C GLN A 126 -2.13 10.47 -8.71
N LEU A 127 -3.45 10.61 -8.87
CA LEU A 127 -4.36 9.47 -9.02
C LEU A 127 -4.05 8.67 -10.30
N VAL A 128 -3.81 9.35 -11.42
CA VAL A 128 -3.42 8.69 -12.69
C VAL A 128 -2.13 7.90 -12.51
N ALA A 129 -1.11 8.48 -11.86
CA ALA A 129 0.15 7.80 -11.56
C ALA A 129 -0.05 6.56 -10.68
N ALA A 130 -0.88 6.67 -9.63
CA ALA A 130 -1.20 5.56 -8.74
C ALA A 130 -1.94 4.41 -9.47
N ASN A 131 -2.84 4.72 -10.41
CA ASN A 131 -3.54 3.74 -11.23
C ASN A 131 -2.57 2.99 -12.16
N TYR A 132 -1.62 3.68 -12.79
CA TYR A 132 -0.60 3.03 -13.61
C TYR A 132 0.35 2.17 -12.76
N SER A 133 0.71 2.62 -11.56
CA SER A 133 1.51 1.84 -10.61
C SER A 133 0.79 0.56 -10.16
N PHE A 134 -0.52 0.63 -9.97
CA PHE A 134 -1.36 -0.54 -9.71
C PHE A 134 -1.32 -1.52 -10.89
N ASN A 135 -1.50 -1.05 -12.13
CA ASN A 135 -1.41 -1.89 -13.32
C ASN A 135 -0.02 -2.53 -13.46
N ARG A 136 1.05 -1.80 -13.14
CA ARG A 136 2.41 -2.35 -13.13
C ARG A 136 2.57 -3.46 -12.10
N THR A 137 2.01 -3.28 -10.91
CA THR A 137 2.05 -4.30 -9.85
C THR A 137 1.32 -5.58 -10.29
N HIS A 138 0.17 -5.45 -10.96
CA HIS A 138 -0.55 -6.59 -11.54
C HIS A 138 0.29 -7.36 -12.56
N GLN A 139 0.93 -6.64 -13.49
CA GLN A 139 1.82 -7.27 -14.47
C GLN A 139 3.00 -7.96 -13.80
N LYS A 140 3.58 -7.33 -12.77
CA LYS A 140 4.71 -7.91 -12.03
C LYS A 140 4.31 -9.20 -11.30
N VAL A 141 3.20 -9.20 -10.56
CA VAL A 141 2.72 -10.38 -9.85
C VAL A 141 2.39 -11.52 -10.84
N ALA A 142 1.71 -11.21 -11.94
CA ALA A 142 1.45 -12.20 -12.99
C ALA A 142 2.75 -12.81 -13.55
N TYR A 143 3.76 -11.99 -13.81
CA TYR A 143 5.06 -12.44 -14.29
C TYR A 143 5.79 -13.27 -13.23
N ASP A 144 5.81 -12.85 -11.97
CA ASP A 144 6.49 -13.56 -10.88
C ASP A 144 5.86 -14.94 -10.66
N VAL A 145 4.53 -15.06 -10.70
CA VAL A 145 3.81 -16.35 -10.63
C VAL A 145 4.17 -17.24 -11.81
N GLN A 146 4.20 -16.70 -13.05
CA GLN A 146 4.58 -17.47 -14.23
C GLN A 146 6.01 -17.98 -14.12
N ARG A 147 6.94 -17.13 -13.74
CA ARG A 147 8.35 -17.50 -13.56
C ARG A 147 8.52 -18.59 -12.52
N ALA A 148 7.87 -18.44 -11.36
CA ALA A 148 7.94 -19.43 -10.29
C ALA A 148 7.29 -20.77 -10.70
N PHE A 149 6.18 -20.74 -11.45
CA PHE A 149 5.53 -21.93 -11.99
C PHE A 149 6.45 -22.72 -12.93
N PHE A 150 7.12 -22.04 -13.86
CA PHE A 150 8.05 -22.70 -14.78
C PHE A 150 9.30 -23.21 -14.05
N ALA A 151 9.83 -22.46 -13.09
CA ALA A 151 10.96 -22.89 -12.26
C ALA A 151 10.62 -24.14 -11.43
N TYR A 152 9.43 -24.19 -10.84
CA TYR A 152 8.97 -25.35 -10.09
C TYR A 152 8.82 -26.61 -10.97
N ASN A 153 8.20 -26.46 -12.14
CA ASN A 153 8.07 -27.59 -13.08
C ASN A 153 9.43 -28.05 -13.62
N ALA A 154 10.37 -27.14 -13.88
CA ALA A 154 11.74 -27.50 -14.28
C ALA A 154 12.48 -28.28 -13.17
N ALA A 155 12.31 -27.86 -11.90
CA ALA A 155 12.89 -28.57 -10.76
C ALA A 155 12.31 -29.99 -10.61
N LEU A 156 11.00 -30.17 -10.79
CA LEU A 156 10.36 -31.50 -10.81
C LEU A 156 10.91 -32.40 -11.91
N ALA A 157 11.07 -31.86 -13.11
CA ALA A 157 11.67 -32.60 -14.22
C ALA A 157 13.13 -33.00 -13.92
N GLN A 158 13.89 -32.12 -13.24
CA GLN A 158 15.27 -32.42 -12.82
C GLN A 158 15.31 -33.57 -11.79
N VAL A 159 14.37 -33.65 -10.84
CA VAL A 159 14.27 -34.80 -9.91
C VAL A 159 14.00 -36.07 -10.68
N THR A 160 13.05 -36.07 -11.61
CA THR A 160 12.74 -37.24 -12.43
C THR A 160 13.96 -37.72 -13.22
N ALA A 161 14.73 -36.81 -13.81
CA ALA A 161 15.97 -37.16 -14.53
C ALA A 161 17.05 -37.70 -13.58
N ALA A 162 17.21 -37.12 -12.39
CA ALA A 162 18.14 -37.58 -11.37
C ALA A 162 17.78 -39.00 -10.86
N GLU A 163 16.48 -39.30 -10.66
CA GLU A 163 16.01 -40.64 -10.27
C GLU A 163 16.34 -41.69 -11.30
N ILE A 164 16.20 -41.37 -12.59
CA ILE A 164 16.61 -42.28 -13.69
C ILE A 164 18.12 -42.50 -13.66
N THR A 165 18.91 -41.43 -13.42
CA THR A 165 20.37 -41.53 -13.33
C THR A 165 20.82 -42.39 -12.16
N VAL A 166 20.22 -42.26 -10.97
CA VAL A 166 20.50 -43.10 -9.80
C VAL A 166 20.19 -44.56 -10.13
N LYS A 167 19.05 -44.84 -10.75
CA LYS A 167 18.68 -46.20 -11.15
C LYS A 167 19.67 -46.79 -12.16
N GLN A 168 20.18 -46.02 -13.07
CA GLN A 168 21.16 -46.45 -14.06
C GLN A 168 22.53 -46.71 -13.45
N THR A 169 23.05 -45.78 -12.60
CA THR A 169 24.33 -45.96 -11.93
C THR A 169 24.32 -47.11 -10.93
N HIS A 170 23.21 -47.35 -10.24
CA HIS A 170 23.03 -48.51 -9.38
C HIS A 170 23.12 -49.83 -10.17
N LYS A 171 22.43 -49.95 -11.31
CA LYS A 171 22.55 -51.11 -12.18
C LYS A 171 23.97 -51.31 -12.72
N ASN A 172 24.67 -50.23 -13.03
CA ASN A 172 26.06 -50.27 -13.49
C ASN A 172 26.97 -50.78 -12.38
N SER A 173 26.87 -50.29 -11.14
CA SER A 173 27.67 -50.74 -10.00
C SER A 173 27.44 -52.23 -9.69
N GLU A 174 26.18 -52.69 -9.75
CA GLU A 174 25.83 -54.13 -9.60
C GLU A 174 26.47 -55.00 -10.71
N SER A 175 26.44 -54.50 -11.97
CA SER A 175 27.05 -55.24 -13.11
C SER A 175 28.56 -55.34 -12.97
N VAL A 176 29.25 -54.23 -12.59
CA VAL A 176 30.70 -54.21 -12.40
C VAL A 176 31.12 -55.12 -11.22
N GLU A 177 30.33 -55.12 -10.14
CA GLU A 177 30.57 -56.02 -9.02
C GLU A 177 30.42 -57.51 -9.43
N ALA A 178 29.41 -57.88 -10.22
CA ALA A 178 29.25 -59.23 -10.76
C ALA A 178 30.43 -59.63 -11.67
N GLN A 179 30.90 -58.73 -12.51
CA GLN A 179 32.10 -58.90 -13.35
C GLN A 179 33.36 -59.09 -12.51
N ARG A 180 33.52 -58.34 -11.42
CA ARG A 180 34.62 -58.45 -10.48
C ARG A 180 34.68 -59.82 -9.82
N VAL A 181 33.52 -60.34 -9.38
CA VAL A 181 33.41 -61.68 -8.79
C VAL A 181 33.84 -62.75 -9.78
N GLN A 182 33.59 -62.54 -11.08
CA GLN A 182 34.03 -63.42 -12.16
C GLN A 182 35.49 -63.19 -12.61
N GLY A 183 36.21 -62.24 -12.01
CA GLY A 183 37.58 -61.91 -12.36
C GLY A 183 37.73 -61.09 -13.66
N ILE A 184 36.65 -60.56 -14.21
CA ILE A 184 36.61 -59.80 -15.45
C ILE A 184 36.91 -58.30 -15.17
N ALA A 185 36.36 -57.76 -14.07
CA ALA A 185 36.60 -56.37 -13.69
C ALA A 185 37.58 -56.25 -12.50
N THR A 186 38.28 -55.14 -12.45
CA THR A 186 39.26 -54.79 -11.39
C THR A 186 38.63 -54.09 -10.21
N LYS A 187 39.30 -54.09 -9.04
CA LYS A 187 38.86 -53.35 -7.87
C LYS A 187 38.76 -51.82 -8.09
N PRO A 188 39.71 -51.15 -8.83
CA PRO A 188 39.53 -49.74 -9.18
C PRO A 188 38.29 -49.43 -10.00
N GLU A 189 37.91 -50.28 -10.96
CA GLU A 189 36.70 -50.13 -11.78
C GLU A 189 35.43 -50.20 -10.93
N LEU A 190 35.38 -51.12 -9.96
CA LEU A 190 34.27 -51.18 -9.01
C LEU A 190 34.21 -49.90 -8.16
N LEU A 191 35.34 -49.40 -7.65
CA LEU A 191 35.35 -48.19 -6.83
C LEU A 191 34.92 -46.97 -7.64
N LEU A 192 35.21 -46.89 -8.92
CA LEU A 192 34.72 -45.84 -9.81
C LEU A 192 33.19 -45.95 -9.99
N ALA A 193 32.68 -47.14 -10.24
CA ALA A 193 31.21 -47.32 -10.37
C ALA A 193 30.46 -46.95 -9.09
N LEU A 194 31.00 -47.28 -7.90
CA LEU A 194 30.44 -46.87 -6.61
C LEU A 194 30.53 -45.37 -6.37
N GLN A 195 31.61 -44.73 -6.82
CA GLN A 195 31.74 -43.26 -6.78
C GLN A 195 30.66 -42.59 -7.63
N ASP A 196 30.44 -43.08 -8.86
CA ASP A 196 29.43 -42.58 -9.77
C ASP A 196 28.01 -42.71 -9.18
N GLN A 197 27.73 -43.86 -8.54
CA GLN A 197 26.47 -44.08 -7.84
C GLN A 197 26.29 -43.07 -6.70
N ALA A 198 27.28 -42.92 -5.81
CA ALA A 198 27.21 -41.99 -4.70
C ALA A 198 27.04 -40.55 -5.16
N LYS A 199 27.69 -40.19 -6.30
CA LYS A 199 27.51 -38.87 -6.92
C LYS A 199 26.09 -38.67 -7.44
N ALA A 200 25.49 -39.66 -8.11
CA ALA A 200 24.14 -39.59 -8.60
C ALA A 200 23.12 -39.47 -7.45
N GLU A 201 23.34 -40.21 -6.34
CA GLU A 201 22.50 -40.11 -5.14
C GLU A 201 22.58 -38.71 -4.51
N TYR A 202 23.75 -38.12 -4.45
CA TYR A 202 23.95 -36.74 -4.00
C TYR A 202 23.21 -35.72 -4.92
N GLU A 203 23.35 -35.87 -6.25
CA GLU A 203 22.66 -35.02 -7.21
C GLU A 203 21.13 -35.14 -7.09
N LEU A 204 20.59 -36.31 -6.81
CA LEU A 204 19.16 -36.50 -6.52
C LEU A 204 18.72 -35.72 -5.27
N GLN A 205 19.48 -35.80 -4.16
CA GLN A 205 19.15 -35.03 -2.95
C GLN A 205 19.23 -33.55 -3.20
N SER A 206 20.23 -33.09 -3.96
CA SER A 206 20.35 -31.69 -4.37
C SER A 206 19.17 -31.23 -5.24
N ALA A 207 18.72 -32.07 -6.19
CA ALA A 207 17.55 -31.78 -7.01
C ALA A 207 16.25 -31.71 -6.17
N ARG A 208 16.09 -32.57 -5.17
CA ARG A 208 14.96 -32.50 -4.23
C ARG A 208 14.98 -31.23 -3.40
N GLY A 209 16.16 -30.75 -2.97
CA GLY A 209 16.31 -29.44 -2.32
C GLY A 209 15.83 -28.31 -3.21
N LYS A 210 16.23 -28.31 -4.49
CA LYS A 210 15.78 -27.28 -5.46
C LYS A 210 14.27 -27.28 -5.68
N VAL A 211 13.60 -28.44 -5.61
CA VAL A 211 12.13 -28.50 -5.67
C VAL A 211 11.51 -27.81 -4.47
N ALA A 212 12.05 -28.01 -3.25
CA ALA A 212 11.56 -27.36 -2.05
C ALA A 212 11.74 -25.81 -2.14
N ASP A 213 12.90 -25.37 -2.64
CA ASP A 213 13.15 -23.93 -2.85
C ASP A 213 12.20 -23.33 -3.88
N ALA A 214 12.01 -24.00 -5.03
CA ALA A 214 11.11 -23.53 -6.08
C ALA A 214 9.63 -23.55 -5.63
N GLN A 215 9.23 -24.51 -4.79
CA GLN A 215 7.92 -24.55 -4.17
C GLN A 215 7.71 -23.35 -3.22
N ALA A 216 8.72 -23.01 -2.43
CA ALA A 216 8.65 -21.85 -1.56
C ALA A 216 8.55 -20.54 -2.36
N GLU A 217 9.30 -20.40 -3.46
CA GLU A 217 9.23 -19.23 -4.37
C GLU A 217 7.83 -19.13 -5.02
N LEU A 218 7.25 -20.25 -5.43
CA LEU A 218 5.89 -20.28 -5.95
C LEU A 218 4.86 -19.86 -4.89
N ALA A 219 4.96 -20.34 -3.66
CA ALA A 219 4.09 -19.98 -2.56
C ALA A 219 4.23 -18.47 -2.22
N GLU A 220 5.44 -17.93 -2.23
CA GLU A 220 5.71 -16.50 -2.04
C GLU A 220 5.04 -15.65 -3.13
N SER A 221 5.22 -16.04 -4.40
CA SER A 221 4.62 -15.32 -5.54
C SER A 221 3.08 -15.32 -5.49
N LEU A 222 2.49 -16.38 -4.98
CA LEU A 222 1.05 -16.52 -4.74
C LEU A 222 0.58 -15.77 -3.48
N GLY A 223 1.48 -15.39 -2.57
CA GLY A 223 1.13 -14.79 -1.28
C GLY A 223 0.46 -15.78 -0.30
N ILE A 224 0.81 -17.06 -0.38
CA ILE A 224 0.35 -18.12 0.51
C ILE A 224 1.50 -18.63 1.39
N THR A 225 1.18 -19.37 2.45
CA THR A 225 2.22 -19.97 3.29
C THR A 225 2.90 -21.15 2.56
N PRO A 226 4.24 -21.32 2.69
CA PRO A 226 4.99 -22.36 1.99
C PRO A 226 4.63 -23.81 2.42
N ASN A 227 3.88 -23.96 3.52
CA ASN A 227 3.45 -25.27 4.03
C ASN A 227 2.33 -25.91 3.19
N ILE A 228 1.78 -25.19 2.21
CA ILE A 228 0.72 -25.72 1.34
C ILE A 228 1.38 -26.24 0.07
N GLU A 229 1.22 -27.53 -0.16
CA GLU A 229 1.66 -28.15 -1.40
C GLU A 229 0.69 -27.76 -2.53
N VAL A 230 1.19 -27.01 -3.50
CA VAL A 230 0.45 -26.64 -4.71
C VAL A 230 0.79 -27.64 -5.81
N LYS A 231 -0.19 -28.47 -6.18
CA LYS A 231 -0.01 -29.41 -7.29
C LYS A 231 -0.23 -28.67 -8.61
N THR A 232 0.76 -28.76 -9.52
CA THR A 232 0.71 -28.14 -10.83
C THR A 232 0.54 -29.16 -11.93
N VAL A 233 -0.09 -28.74 -13.03
CA VAL A 233 -0.14 -29.54 -14.26
C VAL A 233 1.26 -29.63 -14.85
N ALA A 234 1.74 -30.83 -15.17
CA ALA A 234 3.03 -31.03 -15.83
C ALA A 234 3.03 -30.40 -17.24
N ILE A 235 4.10 -29.70 -17.57
CA ILE A 235 4.26 -29.02 -18.89
C ILE A 235 5.03 -29.96 -19.83
N THR A 236 4.52 -31.14 -20.11
CA THR A 236 5.25 -32.10 -20.95
C THR A 236 5.07 -31.88 -22.45
N ASP A 237 4.01 -31.17 -22.88
CA ASP A 237 3.60 -31.16 -24.30
C ASP A 237 3.29 -29.75 -24.86
N ILE A 238 3.82 -28.69 -24.28
CA ILE A 238 3.65 -27.35 -24.87
C ILE A 238 4.69 -27.17 -25.98
N PRO A 239 4.27 -27.10 -27.26
CA PRO A 239 5.21 -26.87 -28.35
C PRO A 239 5.86 -25.50 -28.17
N LEU A 240 7.19 -25.47 -28.23
CA LEU A 240 7.94 -24.22 -28.26
C LEU A 240 7.66 -23.48 -29.57
N PRO A 241 7.47 -22.17 -29.55
CA PRO A 241 7.32 -21.40 -30.79
C PRO A 241 8.57 -21.55 -31.65
N HIS A 242 8.38 -21.93 -32.91
CA HIS A 242 9.49 -22.21 -33.84
C HIS A 242 10.24 -20.94 -34.28
N SER A 243 9.60 -19.79 -34.25
CA SER A 243 10.21 -18.49 -34.57
C SER A 243 9.45 -17.34 -33.94
N ILE A 244 10.15 -16.28 -33.58
CA ILE A 244 9.58 -14.98 -33.27
C ILE A 244 9.65 -14.17 -34.58
N GLU A 245 8.52 -14.04 -35.28
CA GLU A 245 8.48 -13.42 -36.61
C GLU A 245 8.63 -11.88 -36.58
N ALA A 246 8.40 -11.27 -35.42
CA ALA A 246 8.53 -9.81 -35.28
C ALA A 246 10.00 -9.38 -35.16
N SER A 247 10.35 -8.28 -35.84
CA SER A 247 11.69 -7.69 -35.67
C SER A 247 11.87 -7.18 -34.22
N ALA A 248 13.12 -7.20 -33.73
CA ALA A 248 13.41 -6.74 -32.35
C ALA A 248 12.92 -5.29 -32.12
N ASP A 249 13.04 -4.42 -33.14
CA ASP A 249 12.61 -3.01 -33.04
C ASP A 249 11.10 -2.88 -32.89
N GLN A 250 10.32 -3.67 -33.64
CA GLN A 250 8.85 -3.68 -33.50
C GLN A 250 8.39 -4.15 -32.13
N LEU A 251 9.07 -5.20 -31.58
CA LEU A 251 8.76 -5.69 -30.24
C LEU A 251 9.14 -4.68 -29.16
N ILE A 252 10.23 -3.93 -29.35
CA ILE A 252 10.64 -2.87 -28.43
C ILE A 252 9.62 -1.73 -28.44
N ASP A 253 9.19 -1.25 -29.59
CA ASP A 253 8.23 -0.17 -29.73
C ASP A 253 6.85 -0.55 -29.12
N GLU A 254 6.40 -1.77 -29.39
CA GLU A 254 5.18 -2.31 -28.78
C GLU A 254 5.31 -2.42 -27.26
N ALA A 255 6.41 -2.99 -26.77
CA ALA A 255 6.68 -3.13 -25.35
C ALA A 255 6.75 -1.77 -24.63
N LEU A 256 7.38 -0.76 -25.25
CA LEU A 256 7.46 0.60 -24.70
C LEU A 256 6.08 1.27 -24.62
N SER A 257 5.23 1.07 -25.63
CA SER A 257 3.86 1.63 -25.67
C SER A 257 2.95 1.03 -24.57
N GLN A 258 3.21 -0.21 -24.17
CA GLN A 258 2.41 -0.94 -23.19
C GLN A 258 2.97 -0.88 -21.75
N ARG A 259 4.02 -0.08 -21.50
CA ARG A 259 4.67 0.04 -20.18
C ARG A 259 3.92 0.99 -19.24
N PRO A 260 3.21 0.48 -18.21
CA PRO A 260 2.50 1.35 -17.27
C PRO A 260 3.44 2.18 -16.40
N ASP A 261 4.67 1.72 -16.14
CA ASP A 261 5.65 2.44 -15.35
C ASP A 261 6.10 3.74 -16.04
N LEU A 262 6.24 3.77 -17.35
CA LEU A 262 6.52 4.99 -18.10
C LEU A 262 5.34 5.97 -18.02
N SER A 263 4.11 5.46 -18.19
CA SER A 263 2.91 6.27 -18.05
C SER A 263 2.73 6.83 -16.64
N ALA A 264 3.09 6.06 -15.60
CA ALA A 264 3.11 6.53 -14.22
C ALA A 264 4.10 7.70 -14.04
N ARG A 265 5.34 7.57 -14.56
CA ARG A 265 6.35 8.65 -14.47
C ARG A 265 5.93 9.90 -15.24
N LEU A 266 5.29 9.75 -16.40
CA LEU A 266 4.76 10.89 -17.14
C LEU A 266 3.65 11.60 -16.35
N ALA A 267 2.76 10.86 -15.68
CA ALA A 267 1.76 11.46 -14.82
C ALA A 267 2.38 12.15 -13.59
N GLU A 268 3.41 11.56 -12.97
CA GLU A 268 4.17 12.22 -11.89
C GLU A 268 4.82 13.53 -12.35
N LEU A 269 5.38 13.57 -13.56
CA LEU A 269 5.94 14.78 -14.16
C LEU A 269 4.85 15.85 -14.31
N ARG A 270 3.69 15.51 -14.86
CA ARG A 270 2.55 16.43 -14.98
C ARG A 270 2.04 16.92 -13.61
N ALA A 271 2.07 16.05 -12.59
CA ALA A 271 1.76 16.45 -11.22
C ALA A 271 2.75 17.50 -10.70
N LYS A 272 4.04 17.39 -11.03
CA LYS A 272 5.05 18.37 -10.70
C LYS A 272 4.90 19.69 -11.47
N GLU A 273 4.51 19.63 -12.73
CA GLU A 273 4.15 20.84 -13.51
C GLU A 273 2.94 21.55 -12.89
N ALA A 274 1.93 20.81 -12.43
CA ALA A 274 0.80 21.38 -11.71
C ALA A 274 1.22 21.97 -10.35
N GLU A 275 2.21 21.40 -9.67
CA GLU A 275 2.77 21.92 -8.43
C GLU A 275 3.50 23.26 -8.67
N ILE A 276 4.20 23.42 -9.80
CA ILE A 276 4.81 24.69 -10.21
C ILE A 276 3.72 25.74 -10.41
N ARG A 277 2.66 25.43 -11.20
CA ARG A 277 1.52 26.35 -11.42
C ARG A 277 0.84 26.74 -10.10
N LYS A 278 0.73 25.80 -9.16
CA LYS A 278 0.20 26.06 -7.80
C LYS A 278 1.10 27.03 -7.02
N ALA A 279 2.42 26.92 -7.16
CA ALA A 279 3.37 27.84 -6.52
C ALA A 279 3.27 29.26 -7.13
N GLU A 280 3.22 29.36 -8.46
CA GLU A 280 3.05 30.61 -9.19
C GLU A 280 1.72 31.31 -8.86
N ALA A 281 0.65 30.53 -8.68
CA ALA A 281 -0.64 31.03 -8.23
C ALA A 281 -0.59 31.66 -6.82
N GLY A 282 0.52 31.47 -6.07
CA GLY A 282 0.77 32.12 -4.79
C GLY A 282 0.93 33.63 -4.85
N TYR A 283 1.27 34.18 -6.03
CA TYR A 283 1.38 35.59 -6.26
C TYR A 283 0.05 36.31 -6.49
N TRP A 284 -1.04 35.54 -6.66
CA TRP A 284 -2.37 36.08 -6.92
C TRP A 284 -3.16 36.23 -5.62
N PRO A 285 -4.08 37.25 -5.55
CA PRO A 285 -4.91 37.44 -4.38
C PRO A 285 -5.85 36.25 -4.16
N LYS A 286 -6.13 35.97 -2.87
CA LYS A 286 -7.11 35.01 -2.42
C LYS A 286 -8.22 35.71 -1.67
N VAL A 287 -9.48 35.41 -1.98
CA VAL A 287 -10.64 35.94 -1.28
C VAL A 287 -11.31 34.80 -0.51
N SER A 288 -11.42 34.95 0.81
CA SER A 288 -12.07 33.97 1.68
C SER A 288 -13.16 34.60 2.53
N LEU A 289 -14.23 33.90 2.73
CA LEU A 289 -15.31 34.23 3.67
C LEU A 289 -15.11 33.37 4.92
N GLY A 290 -15.06 34.02 6.08
CA GLY A 290 -15.02 33.38 7.38
C GLY A 290 -16.12 33.87 8.30
N ALA A 291 -16.75 32.97 9.03
CA ALA A 291 -17.68 33.33 10.10
C ALA A 291 -17.38 32.44 11.32
N LYS A 292 -17.42 33.07 12.49
CA LYS A 292 -17.21 32.41 13.77
C LYS A 292 -18.40 32.68 14.69
N ALA A 293 -18.93 31.64 15.34
CA ALA A 293 -19.97 31.76 16.35
C ALA A 293 -19.61 30.88 17.54
N GLY A 294 -19.55 31.42 18.72
CA GLY A 294 -19.16 30.67 19.90
C GLY A 294 -19.43 31.43 21.18
N THR A 295 -19.17 30.78 22.29
CA THR A 295 -19.28 31.37 23.62
C THR A 295 -17.98 31.16 24.38
N THR A 296 -17.69 32.05 25.32
CA THR A 296 -16.52 31.95 26.20
C THR A 296 -17.04 31.93 27.63
N THR A 297 -16.70 30.88 28.34
CA THR A 297 -17.00 30.75 29.77
C THR A 297 -15.70 30.95 30.54
N PHE A 298 -15.71 31.86 31.48
CA PHE A 298 -14.62 32.15 32.38
C PHE A 298 -14.99 31.74 33.79
N ASP A 299 -14.13 31.01 34.44
CA ASP A 299 -14.20 30.71 35.85
C ASP A 299 -12.90 31.16 36.51
N TYR A 300 -12.95 32.25 37.29
CA TYR A 300 -11.81 32.81 37.96
C TYR A 300 -11.95 32.74 39.47
N ASN A 301 -10.97 32.12 40.10
CA ASN A 301 -10.82 32.15 41.56
C ASN A 301 -9.68 33.10 41.92
N TYR A 302 -10.00 34.16 42.61
CA TYR A 302 -9.04 35.11 43.18
C TYR A 302 -8.65 34.67 44.57
N TRP A 303 -7.37 34.48 44.83
CA TRP A 303 -6.87 34.34 46.17
C TRP A 303 -6.03 35.56 46.51
N SER A 304 -6.55 36.39 47.47
CA SER A 304 -5.77 37.45 48.10
C SER A 304 -5.19 36.89 49.38
N GLY A 305 -3.83 36.93 49.53
CA GLY A 305 -3.16 36.61 50.79
C GLY A 305 -3.66 37.45 51.95
N PRO A 306 -3.30 37.17 53.18
CA PRO A 306 -3.81 37.86 54.38
C PRO A 306 -3.42 39.36 54.36
N GLY A 307 -4.30 40.19 53.86
CA GLY A 307 -4.13 41.60 53.63
C GLY A 307 -5.12 42.07 52.59
N THR A 308 -6.42 42.02 52.90
CA THR A 308 -7.52 42.35 52.01
C THR A 308 -7.49 43.80 51.58
N LEU A 309 -7.10 44.07 50.31
CA LEU A 309 -7.62 45.17 49.57
C LEU A 309 -8.82 44.70 48.77
N GLN A 310 -10.02 44.94 49.27
CA GLN A 310 -11.23 44.94 48.44
C GLN A 310 -11.08 46.04 47.42
N ILE A 311 -10.93 45.70 46.14
CA ILE A 311 -11.09 46.65 45.04
C ILE A 311 -12.57 46.67 44.70
N PRO A 312 -13.34 47.69 45.12
CA PRO A 312 -14.72 47.85 44.70
C PRO A 312 -14.70 48.26 43.22
N ASN A 313 -15.50 47.61 42.42
CA ASN A 313 -15.75 47.91 41.00
C ASN A 313 -14.60 47.61 40.00
N SER A 314 -14.23 46.35 39.87
CA SER A 314 -13.60 45.93 38.63
C SER A 314 -14.71 45.75 37.56
N PRO A 315 -14.55 46.33 36.37
CA PRO A 315 -15.53 46.14 35.29
C PRO A 315 -15.62 44.69 34.76
N TYR A 316 -14.90 43.80 35.38
CA TYR A 316 -14.89 42.33 35.08
C TYR A 316 -15.66 41.49 36.07
N ASN A 317 -16.34 42.08 37.02
CA ASN A 317 -17.21 41.34 37.94
C ASN A 317 -18.56 41.03 37.29
N ASN A 318 -18.59 40.14 36.34
CA ASN A 318 -19.82 39.47 35.88
C ASN A 318 -20.05 38.16 36.62
N ILE A 319 -19.88 38.18 37.91
CA ILE A 319 -20.27 37.07 38.81
C ILE A 319 -21.48 37.57 39.59
N ASP A 320 -22.56 36.81 39.61
CA ASP A 320 -23.71 37.13 40.47
C ASP A 320 -23.31 37.00 41.95
N ALA A 321 -24.17 37.49 42.86
CA ALA A 321 -23.92 37.49 44.29
C ALA A 321 -23.76 36.04 44.89
N HIS A 322 -23.88 35.01 44.09
CA HIS A 322 -23.74 33.59 44.44
C HIS A 322 -22.57 32.89 43.75
N GLY A 323 -21.72 33.64 43.00
CA GLY A 323 -20.53 33.08 42.35
C GLY A 323 -20.81 32.26 41.08
N SER A 324 -21.97 32.40 40.51
CA SER A 324 -22.31 31.71 39.26
C SER A 324 -21.81 32.47 38.02
N PRO A 325 -21.20 31.78 37.01
CA PRO A 325 -20.72 32.44 35.82
C PRO A 325 -21.85 33.01 34.98
N ILE A 326 -21.78 34.30 34.64
CA ILE A 326 -22.68 34.93 33.68
C ILE A 326 -22.17 34.61 32.28
N LEU A 327 -22.97 33.89 31.49
CA LEU A 327 -22.70 33.66 30.07
C LEU A 327 -22.75 35.02 29.30
N THR A 328 -21.61 35.53 28.89
CA THR A 328 -21.53 36.60 27.94
C THR A 328 -21.50 36.06 26.53
N THR A 329 -22.59 36.23 25.78
CA THR A 329 -22.58 36.03 24.33
C THR A 329 -21.75 37.21 23.72
N SER A 330 -20.59 36.91 23.16
CA SER A 330 -19.88 37.92 22.34
C SER A 330 -20.71 38.19 21.09
N SER A 331 -20.97 39.45 20.82
CA SER A 331 -21.55 39.89 19.56
C SER A 331 -20.74 39.28 18.38
N PRO A 332 -21.39 38.97 17.26
CA PRO A 332 -20.66 38.50 16.09
C PRO A 332 -19.68 39.63 15.65
N ASP A 333 -18.39 39.36 15.84
CA ASP A 333 -17.35 40.26 15.35
C ASP A 333 -17.44 40.36 13.83
N CYS A 334 -17.32 41.58 13.36
CA CYS A 334 -17.37 41.96 11.96
C CYS A 334 -16.47 41.06 11.10
N ILE A 335 -16.97 40.67 9.96
CA ILE A 335 -16.34 39.86 8.92
C ILE A 335 -14.98 40.44 8.55
N PRO A 336 -13.83 39.84 8.90
CA PRO A 336 -12.58 40.30 8.37
C PRO A 336 -12.44 39.81 6.92
N ILE A 337 -12.42 40.74 5.99
CA ILE A 337 -11.95 40.50 4.63
C ILE A 337 -10.43 40.58 4.70
N SER A 338 -9.75 39.44 4.60
CA SER A 338 -8.29 39.37 4.50
C SER A 338 -7.86 39.32 3.03
N TRP A 339 -7.03 40.24 2.65
CA TRP A 339 -6.37 40.36 1.33
C TRP A 339 -5.16 39.40 1.25
#